data_f2accd2b9dc9f91d84689f98d25d81f1
#
_entry.id   f2accd2b9dc9f91d84689f98d25d81f1
#
_cell.length_a   1.000
_cell.length_b   1.000
_cell.length_c   1.000
_cell.angle_alpha   90.00
_cell.angle_beta   90.00
_cell.angle_gamma   90.00
#
_symmetry.space_group_name_H-M   'P 1'
#
loop_
_entity.id
_entity.type
_entity.pdbx_description
1 polymer ?
#
loop_
_entity_poly.entity_id
_entity_poly.type
_entity_poly.pdbx_seq_one_letter_code
_entity_poly.pdbx_strand_id
1 'polypeptide(L)'
;MLAEAIREAQAKSGKKVIDGSDMRDGLESIDLTQERLTELGLDGFTDSVKGSCSDHAGGGSIFIQQWNGSDWERTTDLIPPMIDVVRPKLEEAAETYVSDKPDWQSQNCS
;
A
#
# COMPACT_ATOMS: atom_id res chain seq x y z
N MET A 1 -1.52 5.72 -7.28
CA MET A 1 -1.73 4.30 -6.92
C MET A 1 -2.78 3.62 -7.79
N LEU A 2 -4.06 4.04 -7.82
CA LEU A 2 -5.10 3.33 -8.57
C LEU A 2 -4.78 3.18 -10.07
N ALA A 3 -4.31 4.22 -10.75
CA ALA A 3 -3.93 4.16 -12.15
C ALA A 3 -2.76 3.18 -12.42
N GLU A 4 -1.81 3.10 -11.50
CA GLU A 4 -0.71 2.14 -11.61
C GLU A 4 -1.22 0.70 -11.40
N ALA A 5 -2.11 0.47 -10.43
CA ALA A 5 -2.73 -0.84 -10.24
C ALA A 5 -3.51 -1.31 -11.47
N ILE A 6 -4.27 -0.41 -12.13
CA ILE A 6 -4.97 -0.71 -13.38
C ILE A 6 -3.98 -1.06 -14.48
N ARG A 7 -2.88 -0.31 -14.59
CA ARG A 7 -1.84 -0.57 -15.59
C ARG A 7 -1.17 -1.94 -15.38
N GLU A 8 -0.85 -2.28 -14.14
CA GLU A 8 -0.31 -3.59 -13.77
C GLU A 8 -1.30 -4.72 -14.06
N ALA A 9 -2.58 -4.53 -13.69
CA ALA A 9 -3.64 -5.47 -13.97
C ALA A 9 -3.80 -5.74 -15.47
N GLN A 10 -3.79 -4.67 -16.30
CA GLN A 10 -3.86 -4.79 -17.75
C GLN A 10 -2.63 -5.46 -18.34
N ALA A 11 -1.44 -5.14 -17.83
CA ALA A 11 -0.19 -5.76 -18.28
C ALA A 11 -0.15 -7.25 -17.98
N LYS A 12 -0.58 -7.68 -16.80
CA LYS A 12 -0.62 -9.08 -16.38
C LYS A 12 -1.68 -9.88 -17.12
N SER A 13 -2.90 -9.36 -17.22
CA SER A 13 -4.03 -10.07 -17.83
C SER A 13 -4.05 -9.99 -19.36
N GLY A 14 -3.35 -9.03 -19.96
CA GLY A 14 -3.43 -8.75 -21.41
C GLY A 14 -4.77 -8.15 -21.86
N LYS A 15 -5.65 -7.77 -20.93
CA LYS A 15 -6.99 -7.25 -21.19
C LYS A 15 -7.01 -5.72 -21.16
N LYS A 16 -7.80 -5.08 -22.04
CA LYS A 16 -8.12 -3.65 -21.93
C LYS A 16 -9.16 -3.37 -20.84
N VAL A 17 -10.14 -4.26 -20.71
CA VAL A 17 -11.18 -4.20 -19.68
C VAL A 17 -10.85 -5.26 -18.65
N ILE A 18 -10.59 -4.83 -17.44
CA ILE A 18 -10.24 -5.68 -16.31
C ILE A 18 -11.47 -5.93 -15.43
N ASP A 19 -11.53 -7.08 -14.78
CA ASP A 19 -12.52 -7.40 -13.76
C ASP A 19 -11.96 -7.21 -12.34
N GLY A 20 -12.75 -7.56 -11.32
CA GLY A 20 -12.35 -7.40 -9.92
C GLY A 20 -11.16 -8.27 -9.52
N SER A 21 -11.02 -9.46 -10.11
CA SER A 21 -9.87 -10.33 -9.84
C SER A 21 -8.59 -9.80 -10.48
N ASP A 22 -8.68 -9.34 -11.73
CA ASP A 22 -7.56 -8.68 -12.39
C ASP A 22 -7.09 -7.44 -11.59
N MET A 23 -8.05 -6.65 -11.07
CA MET A 23 -7.76 -5.45 -10.28
C MET A 23 -7.08 -5.78 -8.95
N ARG A 24 -7.53 -6.83 -8.26
CA ARG A 24 -6.88 -7.32 -7.04
C ARG A 24 -5.43 -7.72 -7.35
N ASP A 25 -5.22 -8.52 -8.38
CA ASP A 25 -3.89 -8.99 -8.79
C ASP A 25 -2.98 -7.81 -9.19
N GLY A 26 -3.55 -6.75 -9.76
CA GLY A 26 -2.85 -5.50 -10.05
C GLY A 26 -2.44 -4.75 -8.78
N LEU A 27 -3.33 -4.65 -7.79
CA LEU A 27 -3.04 -4.02 -6.50
C LEU A 27 -1.96 -4.78 -5.72
N GLU A 28 -2.04 -6.10 -5.68
CA GLU A 28 -1.07 -6.97 -5.00
C GLU A 28 0.29 -7.04 -5.72
N SER A 29 0.38 -6.49 -6.92
CA SER A 29 1.60 -6.45 -7.72
C SER A 29 2.21 -5.04 -7.81
N ILE A 30 1.63 -4.05 -7.13
CA ILE A 30 2.17 -2.70 -7.14
C ILE A 30 3.60 -2.71 -6.58
N ASP A 31 4.52 -2.15 -7.36
CA ASP A 31 5.90 -1.87 -6.95
C ASP A 31 6.27 -0.46 -7.47
N LEU A 32 5.89 0.57 -6.70
CA LEU A 32 6.25 1.95 -6.99
C LEU A 32 7.63 2.24 -6.42
N THR A 33 8.65 2.07 -7.25
CA THR A 33 10.02 2.43 -6.90
C THR A 33 10.22 3.94 -6.79
N GLN A 34 11.32 4.40 -6.22
CA GLN A 34 11.64 5.82 -6.15
C GLN A 34 11.78 6.45 -7.55
N GLU A 35 12.36 5.71 -8.52
CA GLU A 35 12.44 6.17 -9.92
C GLU A 35 11.03 6.40 -10.48
N ARG A 36 10.11 5.46 -10.23
CA ARG A 36 8.72 5.61 -10.70
C ARG A 36 7.99 6.76 -10.03
N LEU A 37 8.21 6.97 -8.74
CA LEU A 37 7.66 8.11 -8.00
C LEU A 37 8.18 9.44 -8.56
N THR A 38 9.46 9.52 -8.88
CA THR A 38 10.07 10.70 -9.52
C THR A 38 9.47 10.97 -10.90
N GLU A 39 9.31 9.95 -11.75
CA GLU A 39 8.63 10.07 -13.06
C GLU A 39 7.19 10.59 -12.95
N LEU A 40 6.50 10.25 -11.87
CA LEU A 40 5.13 10.69 -11.58
C LEU A 40 5.06 12.07 -10.92
N GLY A 41 6.20 12.71 -10.65
CA GLY A 41 6.27 14.00 -9.96
C GLY A 41 5.95 13.92 -8.46
N LEU A 42 6.13 12.75 -7.86
CA LEU A 42 5.85 12.46 -6.44
C LEU A 42 7.13 12.29 -5.62
N ASP A 43 8.25 12.79 -6.13
CA ASP A 43 9.53 12.72 -5.44
C ASP A 43 9.46 13.36 -4.05
N GLY A 44 9.93 12.64 -3.04
CA GLY A 44 9.89 13.08 -1.64
C GLY A 44 8.50 13.11 -1.00
N PHE A 45 7.42 12.79 -1.73
CA PHE A 45 6.07 12.74 -1.17
C PHE A 45 5.82 11.47 -0.36
N THR A 46 6.40 10.35 -0.77
CA THR A 46 6.33 9.06 -0.07
C THR A 46 7.58 8.24 -0.35
N ASP A 47 7.82 7.24 0.48
CA ASP A 47 8.76 6.16 0.16
C ASP A 47 8.21 5.26 -0.94
N SER A 48 9.04 4.35 -1.45
CA SER A 48 8.58 3.29 -2.36
C SER A 48 7.41 2.53 -1.74
N VAL A 49 6.41 2.22 -2.57
CA VAL A 49 5.21 1.51 -2.15
C VAL A 49 5.15 0.16 -2.84
N LYS A 50 5.15 -0.89 -2.05
CA LYS A 50 5.05 -2.25 -2.56
C LYS A 50 3.85 -2.95 -1.92
N GLY A 51 2.97 -3.48 -2.76
CA GLY A 51 1.86 -4.34 -2.36
C GLY A 51 2.20 -5.81 -2.58
N SER A 52 1.57 -6.67 -1.81
CA SER A 52 1.59 -8.12 -2.04
C SER A 52 0.30 -8.76 -1.51
N CYS A 53 0.03 -10.01 -1.85
CA CYS A 53 -1.09 -10.75 -1.30
C CYS A 53 -1.05 -10.83 0.25
N SER A 54 0.12 -10.91 0.84
CA SER A 54 0.30 -11.00 2.30
C SER A 54 0.48 -9.65 2.99
N ASP A 55 0.69 -8.57 2.24
CA ASP A 55 0.88 -7.22 2.80
C ASP A 55 0.20 -6.17 1.92
N HIS A 56 -0.98 -5.75 2.34
CA HIS A 56 -1.76 -4.68 1.70
C HIS A 56 -1.52 -3.29 2.31
N ALA A 57 -0.70 -3.21 3.38
CA ALA A 57 -0.49 -1.94 4.09
C ALA A 57 0.47 -0.99 3.36
N GLY A 58 1.37 -1.54 2.54
CA GLY A 58 2.40 -0.76 1.85
C GLY A 58 3.46 -0.19 2.81
N GLY A 59 4.15 0.88 2.40
CA GLY A 59 5.26 1.46 3.16
C GLY A 59 4.84 2.19 4.43
N GLY A 60 3.82 3.03 4.36
CA GLY A 60 3.21 3.72 5.51
C GLY A 60 4.04 4.85 6.13
N SER A 61 5.14 5.30 5.50
CA SER A 61 5.88 6.46 5.98
C SER A 61 5.05 7.73 5.91
N ILE A 62 5.24 8.62 6.87
CA ILE A 62 4.54 9.91 6.98
C ILE A 62 5.55 11.05 7.08
N PHE A 63 5.12 12.27 6.78
CA PHE A 63 5.82 13.50 7.14
C PHE A 63 4.86 14.48 7.80
N ILE A 64 5.39 15.43 8.55
CA ILE A 64 4.60 16.46 9.22
C ILE A 64 4.68 17.75 8.40
N GLN A 65 3.53 18.38 8.20
CA GLN A 65 3.42 19.72 7.64
C GLN A 65 2.83 20.68 8.69
N GLN A 66 3.27 21.89 8.65
CA GLN A 66 2.76 22.98 9.50
C GLN A 66 2.27 24.13 8.62
N TRP A 67 1.10 24.67 8.95
CA TRP A 67 0.60 25.89 8.32
C TRP A 67 1.35 27.11 8.87
N ASN A 68 1.93 27.92 7.97
CA ASN A 68 2.71 29.13 8.36
C ASN A 68 1.88 30.43 8.30
N GLY A 69 0.61 30.34 7.94
CA GLY A 69 -0.29 31.48 7.72
C GLY A 69 -0.64 31.71 6.25
N SER A 70 0.13 31.15 5.30
CA SER A 70 -0.07 31.26 3.85
C SER A 70 -0.02 29.92 3.16
N ASP A 71 0.92 29.07 3.56
CA ASP A 71 1.23 27.80 2.91
C ASP A 71 1.48 26.69 3.92
N TRP A 72 1.39 25.43 3.45
CA TRP A 72 1.81 24.25 4.21
C TRP A 72 3.30 23.99 4.00
N GLU A 73 4.08 24.11 5.05
CA GLU A 73 5.52 23.82 5.05
C GLU A 73 5.80 22.44 5.64
N ARG A 74 6.59 21.66 4.92
CA ARG A 74 7.07 20.37 5.44
C ARG A 74 8.12 20.61 6.51
N THR A 75 7.88 20.11 7.72
CA THR A 75 8.74 20.32 8.90
C THR A 75 9.60 19.11 9.26
N THR A 76 9.33 17.95 8.66
CA THR A 76 10.12 16.73 8.89
C THR A 76 10.46 16.01 7.58
N ASP A 77 11.50 15.20 7.61
CA ASP A 77 11.71 14.14 6.63
C ASP A 77 10.66 13.05 6.75
N LEU A 78 10.67 12.06 5.86
CA LEU A 78 9.82 10.88 5.96
C LEU A 78 10.15 10.12 7.24
N ILE A 79 9.14 9.88 8.06
CA ILE A 79 9.21 9.14 9.30
C ILE A 79 8.72 7.72 9.00
N PRO A 80 9.55 6.69 9.16
CA PRO A 80 9.15 5.31 8.89
C PRO A 80 8.07 4.84 9.87
N PRO A 81 7.20 3.91 9.46
CA PRO A 81 6.18 3.34 10.34
C PRO A 81 6.81 2.45 11.41
N MET A 82 6.19 2.36 12.57
CA MET A 82 6.59 1.45 13.65
C MET A 82 6.04 0.03 13.41
N ILE A 83 6.25 -0.51 12.21
CA ILE A 83 5.61 -1.77 11.78
C ILE A 83 6.01 -2.95 12.66
N ASP A 84 7.28 -3.02 13.09
CA ASP A 84 7.78 -4.11 13.95
C ASP A 84 7.11 -4.16 15.32
N VAL A 85 6.57 -3.03 15.78
CA VAL A 85 5.84 -2.93 17.06
C VAL A 85 4.34 -3.19 16.87
N VAL A 86 3.79 -2.72 15.75
CA VAL A 86 2.34 -2.73 15.52
C VAL A 86 1.87 -4.04 14.90
N ARG A 87 2.60 -4.61 13.94
CA ARG A 87 2.21 -5.82 13.20
C ARG A 87 1.91 -7.01 14.13
N PRO A 88 2.75 -7.38 15.11
CA PRO A 88 2.45 -8.51 15.98
C PRO A 88 1.14 -8.34 16.75
N LYS A 89 0.82 -7.11 17.16
CA LYS A 89 -0.44 -6.81 17.88
C LYS A 89 -1.65 -6.89 16.97
N LEU A 90 -1.51 -6.49 15.70
CA LEU A 90 -2.58 -6.61 14.70
C LEU A 90 -2.85 -8.08 14.36
N GLU A 91 -1.81 -8.89 14.23
CA GLU A 91 -1.92 -10.33 13.95
C GLU A 91 -2.60 -11.06 15.11
N GLU A 92 -2.19 -10.81 16.35
CA GLU A 92 -2.84 -11.36 17.55
C GLU A 92 -4.31 -10.96 17.64
N ALA A 93 -4.62 -9.69 17.39
CA ALA A 93 -6.00 -9.19 17.39
C ALA A 93 -6.83 -9.82 16.27
N ALA A 94 -6.26 -9.98 15.08
CA ALA A 94 -6.91 -10.62 13.94
C ALA A 94 -7.21 -12.10 14.21
N GLU A 95 -6.24 -12.85 14.73
CA GLU A 95 -6.42 -14.26 15.12
C GLU A 95 -7.54 -14.41 16.16
N THR A 96 -7.54 -13.56 17.17
CA THR A 96 -8.59 -13.53 18.20
C THR A 96 -9.95 -13.24 17.56
N TYR A 97 -10.03 -12.25 16.67
CA TYR A 97 -11.29 -11.83 16.06
C TYR A 97 -11.89 -12.91 15.15
N VAL A 98 -11.08 -13.68 14.42
CA VAL A 98 -11.58 -14.70 13.48
C VAL A 98 -11.83 -16.06 14.14
N SER A 99 -11.40 -16.25 15.38
CA SER A 99 -11.46 -17.54 16.07
C SER A 99 -12.88 -18.12 16.19
N ASP A 100 -13.90 -17.27 16.24
CA ASP A 100 -15.31 -17.61 16.29
C ASP A 100 -16.06 -17.45 14.95
N LYS A 101 -15.33 -17.21 13.84
CA LYS A 101 -15.87 -16.92 12.50
C LYS A 101 -15.36 -17.93 11.46
N PRO A 102 -15.90 -19.18 11.47
CA PRO A 102 -15.39 -20.25 10.62
C PRO A 102 -15.52 -19.98 9.12
N ASP A 103 -16.43 -19.07 8.71
CA ASP A 103 -16.62 -18.67 7.31
C ASP A 103 -15.59 -17.64 6.84
N TRP A 104 -14.82 -17.05 7.73
CA TRP A 104 -13.76 -16.09 7.41
C TRP A 104 -12.46 -16.86 7.18
N GLN A 105 -12.16 -17.09 5.94
CA GLN A 105 -10.91 -17.74 5.56
C GLN A 105 -9.85 -16.69 5.22
N SER A 106 -8.63 -16.92 5.69
CA SER A 106 -7.49 -16.15 5.24
C SER A 106 -7.24 -16.40 3.74
N GLN A 107 -6.88 -15.36 3.02
CA GLN A 107 -6.47 -15.50 1.63
C GLN A 107 -5.23 -16.40 1.53
N ASN A 108 -5.27 -17.37 0.63
CA ASN A 108 -4.09 -18.18 0.34
C ASN A 108 -3.15 -17.39 -0.58
N CYS A 109 -1.98 -17.03 -0.05
CA CYS A 109 -0.94 -16.28 -0.74
C CYS A 109 0.24 -17.17 -1.21
N SER A 110 0.02 -18.47 -1.33
CA SER A 110 1.04 -19.42 -1.81
C SER A 110 1.08 -19.54 -3.33
#